data_66fd50c7963ca75fd2af8d06a7b1bd9a
#
_entry.id   66fd50c7963ca75fd2af8d06a7b1bd9a
#
_cell.length_a   1.000
_cell.length_b   1.000
_cell.length_c   1.000
_cell.angle_alpha   90.00
_cell.angle_beta   90.00
_cell.angle_gamma   90.00
#
_symmetry.space_group_name_H-M   'P 1'
#
loop_
_entity.id
_entity.type
_entity.pdbx_description
1 polymer ?
#
loop_
_entity_poly.entity_id
_entity_poly.type
_entity_poly.pdbx_seq_one_letter_code
_entity_poly.pdbx_strand_id
1 'polypeptide(L)'
;MSLVEFNNVYKRYKTGEIVINAVDGISFKVEEGEFAIVVGASGAGKTTVLNILGGMDSCSEGEIIVGGKDISKFKDKQLIEYRRHDIGFVFQFYNLVHNLTAKENVELAAQICSNPLDSETALDSVGLLERANNFPA
;
A
#
# COMPACT_ATOMS: atom_id res chain seq x y z
N MET A 1 -20.54 7.24 0.24
CA MET A 1 -20.32 6.02 -0.54
C MET A 1 -19.03 5.39 -0.05
N SER A 2 -19.06 4.13 0.29
CA SER A 2 -17.88 3.46 0.84
C SER A 2 -16.81 3.29 -0.24
N LEU A 3 -15.61 3.80 0.05
CA LEU A 3 -14.45 3.65 -0.83
C LEU A 3 -13.76 2.32 -0.60
N VAL A 4 -13.66 1.90 0.66
CA VAL A 4 -13.05 0.64 1.08
C VAL A 4 -14.02 -0.15 1.93
N GLU A 5 -14.19 -1.44 1.63
CA GLU A 5 -14.97 -2.36 2.46
C GLU A 5 -14.19 -3.66 2.65
N PHE A 6 -14.01 -4.06 3.91
CA PHE A 6 -13.53 -5.37 4.30
C PHE A 6 -14.71 -6.15 4.86
N ASN A 7 -14.96 -7.34 4.34
CA ASN A 7 -16.08 -8.19 4.72
C ASN A 7 -15.56 -9.57 5.13
N ASN A 8 -15.53 -9.84 6.44
CA ASN A 8 -15.06 -11.11 7.03
C ASN A 8 -13.72 -11.57 6.47
N VAL A 9 -12.73 -10.68 6.47
CA VAL A 9 -11.42 -10.93 5.88
C VAL A 9 -10.53 -11.70 6.83
N TYR A 10 -9.94 -12.78 6.32
CA TYR A 10 -8.96 -13.61 7.02
C TYR A 10 -7.64 -13.62 6.24
N LYS A 11 -6.55 -13.63 6.98
CA LYS A 11 -5.23 -13.94 6.44
C LYS A 11 -4.53 -14.96 7.33
N ARG A 12 -4.24 -16.11 6.75
CA ARG A 12 -3.54 -17.21 7.41
C ARG A 12 -2.24 -17.50 6.67
N TYR A 13 -1.16 -17.56 7.42
CA TYR A 13 0.13 -18.04 6.93
C TYR A 13 0.36 -19.45 7.44
N LYS A 14 0.71 -20.36 6.55
CA LYS A 14 1.00 -21.75 6.89
C LYS A 14 2.49 -22.01 6.71
N THR A 15 3.16 -22.42 7.79
CA THR A 15 4.56 -22.83 7.79
C THR A 15 4.66 -24.23 8.40
N GLY A 16 4.75 -25.24 7.52
CA GLY A 16 4.68 -26.65 7.93
C GLY A 16 3.30 -26.97 8.52
N GLU A 17 3.28 -27.42 9.79
CA GLU A 17 2.03 -27.73 10.52
C GLU A 17 1.46 -26.52 11.29
N ILE A 18 2.22 -25.42 11.36
CA ILE A 18 1.81 -24.21 12.10
C ILE A 18 0.99 -23.31 11.20
N VAL A 19 -0.18 -22.91 11.67
CA VAL A 19 -1.05 -21.90 11.04
C VAL A 19 -1.08 -20.66 11.91
N ILE A 20 -0.69 -19.52 11.33
CA ILE A 20 -0.75 -18.22 12.00
C ILE A 20 -1.91 -17.42 11.39
N ASN A 21 -2.89 -17.08 12.21
CA ASN A 21 -3.98 -16.17 11.83
C ASN A 21 -3.51 -14.73 12.01
N ALA A 22 -2.97 -14.14 10.96
CA ALA A 22 -2.50 -12.76 10.98
C ALA A 22 -3.65 -11.74 10.96
N VAL A 23 -4.74 -12.10 10.28
CA VAL A 23 -6.02 -11.36 10.27
C VAL A 23 -7.13 -12.37 10.47
N ASP A 24 -8.02 -12.12 11.42
CA ASP A 24 -9.01 -13.09 11.88
C ASP A 24 -10.44 -12.53 11.81
N GLY A 25 -11.02 -12.57 10.63
CA GLY A 25 -12.42 -12.23 10.38
C GLY A 25 -12.78 -10.76 10.58
N ILE A 26 -11.94 -9.85 10.12
CA ILE A 26 -12.20 -8.41 10.28
C ILE A 26 -13.20 -7.90 9.24
N SER A 27 -14.04 -6.96 9.68
CA SER A 27 -14.96 -6.22 8.82
C SER A 27 -14.95 -4.75 9.20
N PHE A 28 -14.77 -3.87 8.21
CA PHE A 28 -14.85 -2.42 8.38
C PHE A 28 -15.10 -1.73 7.04
N LYS A 29 -15.45 -0.45 7.10
CA LYS A 29 -15.63 0.41 5.93
C LYS A 29 -14.89 1.73 6.13
N VAL A 30 -14.43 2.30 5.02
CA VAL A 30 -13.86 3.66 4.96
C VAL A 30 -14.59 4.40 3.85
N GLU A 31 -15.13 5.55 4.17
CA GLU A 31 -15.86 6.39 3.21
C GLU A 31 -14.89 7.22 2.36
N GLU A 32 -15.37 7.67 1.22
CA GLU A 32 -14.58 8.57 0.36
C GLU A 32 -14.27 9.88 1.10
N GLY A 33 -13.01 10.31 1.04
CA GLY A 33 -12.52 11.52 1.73
C GLY A 33 -12.26 11.34 3.23
N GLU A 34 -12.45 10.14 3.78
CA GLU A 34 -12.21 9.84 5.19
C GLU A 34 -10.71 9.63 5.48
N PHE A 35 -10.25 10.13 6.62
CA PHE A 35 -8.95 9.83 7.19
C PHE A 35 -9.09 8.73 8.25
N ALA A 36 -8.67 7.52 7.93
CA ALA A 36 -8.79 6.36 8.80
C ALA A 36 -7.45 6.00 9.46
N ILE A 37 -7.47 5.62 10.73
CA ILE A 37 -6.30 5.19 11.48
C ILE A 37 -6.51 3.74 11.95
N VAL A 38 -5.54 2.87 11.64
CA VAL A 38 -5.51 1.48 12.11
C VAL A 38 -4.63 1.41 13.35
N VAL A 39 -5.24 1.11 14.49
CA VAL A 39 -4.56 1.01 15.79
C VAL A 39 -4.61 -0.41 16.34
N GLY A 40 -3.60 -0.77 17.12
CA GLY A 40 -3.52 -2.07 17.77
C GLY A 40 -2.12 -2.34 18.32
N ALA A 41 -1.99 -3.37 19.15
CA ALA A 41 -0.72 -3.82 19.69
C ALA A 41 0.25 -4.27 18.58
N SER A 42 1.55 -4.31 18.89
CA SER A 42 2.55 -4.90 18.01
C SER A 42 2.18 -6.36 17.70
N GLY A 43 2.26 -6.76 16.43
CA GLY A 43 1.87 -8.11 16.00
C GLY A 43 0.35 -8.36 15.86
N ALA A 44 -0.49 -7.31 16.00
CA ALA A 44 -1.95 -7.45 15.85
C ALA A 44 -2.44 -7.60 14.40
N GLY A 45 -1.55 -7.55 13.40
CA GLY A 45 -1.90 -7.70 11.99
C GLY A 45 -2.15 -6.39 11.23
N LYS A 46 -1.82 -5.24 11.81
CA LYS A 46 -2.01 -3.91 11.17
C LYS A 46 -1.30 -3.80 9.82
N THR A 47 -0.03 -4.18 9.77
CA THR A 47 0.77 -4.17 8.54
C THR A 47 0.22 -5.17 7.52
N THR A 48 -0.25 -6.32 7.96
CA THR A 48 -0.89 -7.32 7.10
C THR A 48 -2.14 -6.77 6.44
N VAL A 49 -3.00 -6.08 7.19
CA VAL A 49 -4.21 -5.42 6.66
C VAL A 49 -3.85 -4.38 5.61
N LEU A 50 -2.85 -3.53 5.89
CA LEU A 50 -2.40 -2.51 4.93
C LEU A 50 -1.75 -3.13 3.69
N ASN A 51 -0.99 -4.20 3.83
CA ASN A 51 -0.39 -4.92 2.69
C ASN A 51 -1.46 -5.57 1.80
N ILE A 52 -2.50 -6.14 2.39
CA ILE A 52 -3.62 -6.71 1.63
C ILE A 52 -4.39 -5.59 0.92
N LEU A 53 -4.72 -4.51 1.62
CA LEU A 53 -5.40 -3.35 1.03
C LEU A 53 -4.56 -2.72 -0.09
N GLY A 54 -3.25 -2.64 0.08
CA GLY A 54 -2.32 -2.13 -0.93
C GLY A 54 -2.05 -3.09 -2.10
N GLY A 55 -2.64 -4.29 -2.10
CA GLY A 55 -2.42 -5.29 -3.15
C GLY A 55 -1.01 -5.91 -3.14
N MET A 56 -0.28 -5.77 -2.02
CA MET A 56 1.04 -6.40 -1.82
C MET A 56 0.93 -7.86 -1.40
N ASP A 57 -0.20 -8.22 -0.80
CA ASP A 57 -0.55 -9.58 -0.38
C ASP A 57 -2.02 -9.85 -0.69
N SER A 58 -2.45 -11.08 -0.60
CA SER A 58 -3.83 -11.50 -0.79
C SER A 58 -4.46 -11.96 0.53
N CYS A 59 -5.77 -11.82 0.68
CA CYS A 59 -6.49 -12.46 1.79
C CYS A 59 -6.65 -13.97 1.56
N SER A 60 -6.83 -14.72 2.65
CA SER A 60 -7.13 -16.16 2.58
C SER A 60 -8.61 -16.43 2.37
N GLU A 61 -9.46 -15.62 3.00
CA GLU A 61 -10.92 -15.66 2.88
C GLU A 61 -11.48 -14.25 3.04
N GLY A 62 -12.73 -14.07 2.66
CA GLY A 62 -13.46 -12.81 2.74
C GLY A 62 -13.43 -12.02 1.44
N GLU A 63 -13.96 -10.83 1.50
CA GLU A 63 -14.11 -9.94 0.35
C GLU A 63 -13.55 -8.56 0.68
N ILE A 64 -12.90 -7.95 -0.29
CA ILE A 64 -12.32 -6.60 -0.17
C ILE A 64 -12.73 -5.80 -1.36
N ILE A 65 -13.59 -4.80 -1.14
CA ILE A 65 -14.05 -3.89 -2.18
C ILE A 65 -13.31 -2.57 -2.06
N VAL A 66 -12.73 -2.10 -3.15
CA VAL A 66 -12.09 -0.78 -3.25
C VAL A 66 -12.60 -0.08 -4.50
N GLY A 67 -13.20 1.10 -4.33
CA GLY A 67 -13.79 1.84 -5.45
C GLY A 67 -14.79 1.02 -6.26
N GLY A 68 -15.56 0.15 -5.60
CA GLY A 68 -16.54 -0.74 -6.23
C GLY A 68 -15.96 -2.00 -6.90
N LYS A 69 -14.64 -2.22 -6.82
CA LYS A 69 -13.97 -3.39 -7.39
C LYS A 69 -13.59 -4.39 -6.27
N ASP A 70 -13.90 -5.66 -6.45
CA ASP A 70 -13.49 -6.71 -5.53
C ASP A 70 -12.04 -7.13 -5.80
N ILE A 71 -11.12 -6.55 -5.05
CA ILE A 71 -9.67 -6.83 -5.19
C ILE A 71 -9.27 -8.20 -4.61
N SER A 72 -10.10 -8.82 -3.78
CA SER A 72 -9.83 -10.15 -3.23
C SER A 72 -9.76 -11.23 -4.30
N LYS A 73 -10.36 -10.99 -5.46
CA LYS A 73 -10.39 -11.89 -6.64
C LYS A 73 -9.37 -11.54 -7.71
N PHE A 74 -8.58 -10.48 -7.49
CA PHE A 74 -7.60 -10.04 -8.47
C PHE A 74 -6.45 -11.03 -8.61
N LYS A 75 -6.06 -11.30 -9.87
CA LYS A 75 -4.84 -12.02 -10.20
C LYS A 75 -3.66 -11.07 -10.24
N ASP A 76 -2.44 -11.59 -10.26
CA ASP A 76 -1.19 -10.81 -10.21
C ASP A 76 -1.16 -9.62 -11.17
N LYS A 77 -1.59 -9.81 -12.41
CA LYS A 77 -1.65 -8.73 -13.41
C LYS A 77 -2.60 -7.62 -13.00
N GLN A 78 -3.77 -7.96 -12.45
CA GLN A 78 -4.75 -6.98 -11.98
C GLN A 78 -4.27 -6.27 -10.73
N LEU A 79 -3.57 -6.95 -9.82
CA LEU A 79 -2.95 -6.33 -8.65
C LEU A 79 -1.82 -5.37 -9.03
N ILE A 80 -1.05 -5.66 -10.08
CA ILE A 80 -0.03 -4.74 -10.60
C ILE A 80 -0.69 -3.44 -11.09
N GLU A 81 -1.76 -3.53 -11.88
CA GLU A 81 -2.51 -2.36 -12.37
C GLU A 81 -3.17 -1.58 -11.20
N TYR A 82 -3.73 -2.29 -10.24
CA TYR A 82 -4.30 -1.69 -9.03
C TYR A 82 -3.26 -0.88 -8.25
N ARG A 83 -2.07 -1.45 -7.98
CA ARG A 83 -0.98 -0.73 -7.30
C ARG A 83 -0.48 0.46 -8.10
N ARG A 84 -0.48 0.36 -9.42
CA ARG A 84 -0.01 1.42 -10.30
C ARG A 84 -0.93 2.63 -10.33
N HIS A 85 -2.25 2.39 -10.33
CA HIS A 85 -3.25 3.43 -10.62
C HIS A 85 -4.11 3.85 -9.43
N ASP A 86 -4.37 2.94 -8.51
CA ASP A 86 -5.35 3.16 -7.45
C ASP A 86 -4.72 3.40 -6.06
N ILE A 87 -3.44 3.03 -5.86
CA ILE A 87 -2.78 3.05 -4.55
C ILE A 87 -1.49 3.87 -4.56
N GLY A 88 -1.33 4.75 -3.55
CA GLY A 88 -0.05 5.31 -3.14
C GLY A 88 0.39 4.67 -1.82
N PHE A 89 1.59 4.10 -1.77
CA PHE A 89 2.09 3.41 -0.58
C PHE A 89 3.28 4.14 0.03
N VAL A 90 3.23 4.38 1.35
CA VAL A 90 4.36 4.86 2.13
C VAL A 90 4.83 3.74 3.03
N PHE A 91 6.07 3.30 2.85
CA PHE A 91 6.65 2.17 3.58
C PHE A 91 7.24 2.61 4.92
N GLN A 92 7.22 1.72 5.90
CA GLN A 92 7.81 1.94 7.22
C GLN A 92 9.33 2.22 7.16
N PHE A 93 10.04 1.57 6.25
CA PHE A 93 11.48 1.68 6.07
C PHE A 93 11.89 2.47 4.82
N TYR A 94 11.00 3.33 4.32
CA TYR A 94 11.19 4.25 3.20
C TYR A 94 11.49 3.62 1.84
N ASN A 95 12.16 2.47 1.77
CA ASN A 95 12.52 1.72 0.55
C ASN A 95 13.25 2.56 -0.51
N LEU A 96 14.14 3.45 -0.08
CA LEU A 96 14.95 4.24 -0.99
C LEU A 96 16.10 3.43 -1.58
N VAL A 97 16.42 3.70 -2.83
CA VAL A 97 17.62 3.15 -3.49
C VAL A 97 18.80 4.03 -3.11
N HIS A 98 19.74 3.48 -2.33
CA HIS A 98 20.81 4.24 -1.68
C HIS A 98 21.85 4.83 -2.65
N ASN A 99 22.02 4.27 -3.82
CA ASN A 99 22.93 4.78 -4.85
C ASN A 99 22.27 5.73 -5.86
N LEU A 100 21.04 6.13 -5.60
CA LEU A 100 20.31 7.16 -6.34
C LEU A 100 20.11 8.39 -5.45
N THR A 101 20.13 9.57 -6.06
CA THR A 101 19.81 10.84 -5.39
C THR A 101 18.31 10.90 -5.02
N ALA A 102 17.91 11.88 -4.22
CA ALA A 102 16.51 12.11 -3.90
C ALA A 102 15.66 12.30 -5.17
N LYS A 103 16.15 13.10 -6.12
CA LYS A 103 15.49 13.32 -7.41
C LYS A 103 15.36 12.02 -8.21
N GLU A 104 16.43 11.25 -8.34
CA GLU A 104 16.44 9.98 -9.07
C GLU A 104 15.52 8.92 -8.43
N ASN A 105 15.41 8.89 -7.09
CA ASN A 105 14.44 8.03 -6.40
C ASN A 105 12.99 8.41 -6.74
N VAL A 106 12.67 9.71 -6.80
CA VAL A 106 11.34 10.19 -7.22
C VAL A 106 11.08 9.86 -8.68
N GLU A 107 12.06 10.07 -9.57
CA GLU A 107 11.96 9.73 -10.99
C GLU A 107 11.74 8.23 -11.21
N LEU A 108 12.39 7.38 -10.43
CA LEU A 108 12.18 5.94 -10.48
C LEU A 108 10.73 5.56 -10.15
N ALA A 109 10.15 6.16 -9.11
CA ALA A 109 8.74 5.96 -8.77
C ALA A 109 7.80 6.53 -9.84
N ALA A 110 8.15 7.64 -10.45
CA ALA A 110 7.37 8.29 -11.51
C ALA A 110 7.24 7.44 -12.78
N GLN A 111 8.21 6.55 -13.06
CA GLN A 111 8.20 5.70 -14.26
C GLN A 111 6.99 4.77 -14.36
N ILE A 112 6.39 4.40 -13.24
CA ILE A 112 5.21 3.53 -13.22
C ILE A 112 3.89 4.31 -13.31
N CYS A 113 3.91 5.62 -13.20
CA CYS A 113 2.73 6.47 -13.24
C CYS A 113 2.32 6.80 -14.69
N SER A 114 1.02 6.87 -14.94
CA SER A 114 0.50 7.27 -16.26
C SER A 114 0.64 8.77 -16.52
N ASN A 115 0.57 9.58 -15.46
CA ASN A 115 0.70 11.04 -15.52
C ASN A 115 1.49 11.54 -14.29
N PRO A 116 2.81 11.30 -14.27
CA PRO A 116 3.63 11.65 -13.12
C PRO A 116 3.78 13.16 -12.97
N LEU A 117 3.90 13.62 -11.72
CA LEU A 117 4.42 14.95 -11.44
C LEU A 117 5.90 15.01 -11.81
N ASP A 118 6.36 16.19 -12.23
CA ASP A 118 7.79 16.46 -12.35
C ASP A 118 8.50 16.26 -11.00
N SER A 119 9.66 15.63 -11.02
CA SER A 119 10.37 15.23 -9.80
C SER A 119 10.78 16.44 -8.93
N GLU A 120 11.17 17.53 -9.53
CA GLU A 120 11.53 18.76 -8.81
C GLU A 120 10.28 19.42 -8.17
N THR A 121 9.17 19.45 -8.90
CA THR A 121 7.88 19.93 -8.37
C THR A 121 7.42 19.07 -7.19
N ALA A 122 7.56 17.75 -7.27
CA ALA A 122 7.21 16.84 -6.19
C ALA A 122 8.08 17.09 -4.95
N LEU A 123 9.40 17.26 -5.12
CA LEU A 123 10.33 17.57 -4.04
C LEU A 123 10.06 18.95 -3.41
N ASP A 124 9.76 19.94 -4.24
CA ASP A 124 9.43 21.29 -3.75
C ASP A 124 8.16 21.28 -2.88
N SER A 125 7.16 20.52 -3.27
CA SER A 125 5.89 20.40 -2.53
C SER A 125 6.03 19.88 -1.10
N VAL A 126 7.14 19.19 -0.81
CA VAL A 126 7.48 18.66 0.53
C VAL A 126 8.71 19.35 1.15
N GLY A 127 9.17 20.46 0.56
CA GLY A 127 10.30 21.27 1.07
C GLY A 127 11.67 20.61 0.92
N LEU A 128 11.85 19.72 -0.06
CA LEU A 128 13.09 18.97 -0.30
C LEU A 128 13.81 19.33 -1.61
N LEU A 129 13.40 20.39 -2.30
CA LEU A 129 14.01 20.76 -3.58
C LEU A 129 15.52 21.01 -3.47
N GLU A 130 15.98 21.68 -2.41
CA GLU A 130 17.41 21.94 -2.18
C GLU A 130 18.23 20.66 -1.93
N ARG A 131 17.56 19.53 -1.63
CA ARG A 131 18.17 18.22 -1.39
C ARG A 131 18.03 17.26 -2.56
N ALA A 132 17.59 17.77 -3.72
CA ALA A 132 17.32 16.93 -4.90
C ALA A 132 18.53 16.06 -5.32
N ASN A 133 19.75 16.59 -5.16
CA ASN A 133 20.99 15.90 -5.52
C ASN A 133 21.67 15.18 -4.36
N ASN A 134 21.05 15.12 -3.17
CA ASN A 134 21.58 14.40 -2.02
C ASN A 134 21.23 12.90 -2.13
N PHE A 135 22.15 12.07 -1.64
CA PHE A 135 21.91 10.63 -1.49
C PHE A 135 21.22 10.33 -0.15
N PRO A 136 20.45 9.22 -0.06
CA PRO A 136 19.97 8.72 1.23
C PRO A 136 21.14 8.42 2.16
N ALA A 137 21.06 8.90 3.38
CA ALA A 137 22.10 8.68 4.39
C ALA A 137 21.60 7.79 5.51
#